data_6bc66ea08109d3b28a5c7ff33ffbe93e
#
_entry.id   6bc66ea08109d3b28a5c7ff33ffbe93e
#
_cell.length_a   1.000
_cell.length_b   1.000
_cell.length_c   1.000
_cell.angle_alpha   90.00
_cell.angle_beta   90.00
_cell.angle_gamma   90.00
#
_symmetry.space_group_name_H-M   'P 1'
#
loop_
_entity.id
_entity.type
_entity.pdbx_description
1 polymer ?
#
loop_
_entity_poly.entity_id
_entity_poly.type
_entity_poly.pdbx_seq_one_letter_code
_entity_poly.pdbx_strand_id
1 'polypeptide(L)'
;MSRHANTGRKLSRNTSHRKALLDNLVRAVILEESITTTTPKAKETKRLVERIITKARENTLSARRVVHRTVRDQAALAKLFETIGPRFKERPGGYTRLVHTSNRVGDNAPMSILELVVKGEKAEPAPEKKAEEKKAEAAPAEAEKKPAKQKKAKKAEEK
;
A
#
# COMPACT_ATOMS: atom_id res chain seq x y z
N MET A 1 -4.36 -41.25 -4.26
CA MET A 1 -3.61 -40.10 -4.83
C MET A 1 -2.70 -39.53 -3.76
N SER A 2 -1.41 -39.53 -4.02
CA SER A 2 -0.39 -39.04 -3.08
C SER A 2 -0.51 -37.51 -2.88
N ARG A 3 -0.56 -37.05 -1.63
CA ARG A 3 -0.59 -35.60 -1.27
C ARG A 3 0.82 -35.00 -1.07
N HIS A 4 1.87 -35.78 -1.32
CA HIS A 4 3.25 -35.40 -1.02
C HIS A 4 3.79 -34.22 -1.84
N ALA A 5 3.19 -33.91 -3.00
CA ALA A 5 3.58 -32.77 -3.86
C ALA A 5 2.83 -31.46 -3.55
N ASN A 6 1.87 -31.46 -2.62
CA ASN A 6 1.10 -30.26 -2.28
C ASN A 6 1.86 -29.39 -1.28
N THR A 7 2.64 -28.45 -1.78
CA THR A 7 3.31 -27.42 -0.97
C THR A 7 2.40 -26.22 -0.75
N GLY A 8 2.31 -25.75 0.50
CA GLY A 8 1.55 -24.56 0.87
C GLY A 8 0.08 -24.84 1.24
N ARG A 9 -0.54 -23.85 1.88
CA ARG A 9 -1.92 -23.92 2.36
C ARG A 9 -2.90 -23.58 1.25
N LYS A 10 -4.03 -24.30 1.17
CA LYS A 10 -5.13 -23.99 0.23
C LYS A 10 -5.88 -22.71 0.57
N LEU A 11 -5.89 -22.28 1.84
CA LEU A 11 -6.61 -21.11 2.34
C LEU A 11 -8.13 -21.15 2.02
N SER A 12 -8.70 -22.34 1.96
CA SER A 12 -10.10 -22.61 1.61
C SER A 12 -10.53 -21.97 0.28
N ARG A 13 -9.63 -21.91 -0.70
CA ARG A 13 -9.83 -21.28 -2.01
C ARG A 13 -9.45 -22.20 -3.15
N ASN A 14 -10.06 -22.00 -4.32
CA ASN A 14 -9.59 -22.61 -5.56
C ASN A 14 -8.21 -22.04 -5.95
N THR A 15 -7.55 -22.66 -6.90
CA THR A 15 -6.16 -22.32 -7.27
C THR A 15 -6.03 -20.89 -7.81
N SER A 16 -6.95 -20.47 -8.68
CA SER A 16 -6.91 -19.12 -9.28
C SER A 16 -7.15 -18.03 -8.24
N HIS A 17 -8.16 -18.16 -7.41
CA HIS A 17 -8.48 -17.22 -6.34
C HIS A 17 -7.37 -17.17 -5.26
N ARG A 18 -6.76 -18.31 -4.92
CA ARG A 18 -5.62 -18.35 -3.99
C ARG A 18 -4.43 -17.60 -4.56
N LYS A 19 -4.11 -17.79 -5.84
CA LYS A 19 -3.02 -17.08 -6.50
C LYS A 19 -3.28 -15.58 -6.49
N ALA A 20 -4.47 -15.12 -6.91
CA ALA A 20 -4.83 -13.72 -6.91
C ALA A 20 -4.76 -13.09 -5.51
N LEU A 21 -5.21 -13.81 -4.47
CA LEU A 21 -5.09 -13.34 -3.08
C LEU A 21 -3.64 -13.12 -2.69
N LEU A 22 -2.76 -14.09 -2.98
CA LEU A 22 -1.35 -14.00 -2.61
C LEU A 22 -0.62 -12.92 -3.41
N ASP A 23 -0.91 -12.77 -4.70
CA ASP A 23 -0.35 -11.72 -5.55
C ASP A 23 -0.75 -10.33 -5.02
N ASN A 24 -2.02 -10.13 -4.61
CA ASN A 24 -2.49 -8.88 -4.00
C ASN A 24 -1.82 -8.60 -2.64
N LEU A 25 -1.64 -9.61 -1.78
CA LEU A 25 -0.95 -9.44 -0.52
C LEU A 25 0.53 -9.09 -0.71
N VAL A 26 1.21 -9.71 -1.68
CA VAL A 26 2.58 -9.36 -2.05
C VAL A 26 2.68 -7.92 -2.52
N ARG A 27 1.76 -7.49 -3.40
CA ARG A 27 1.69 -6.10 -3.84
C ARG A 27 1.52 -5.14 -2.66
N ALA A 28 0.61 -5.43 -1.76
CA ALA A 28 0.37 -4.61 -0.57
C ALA A 28 1.63 -4.52 0.33
N VAL A 29 2.35 -5.64 0.56
CA VAL A 29 3.61 -5.61 1.32
C VAL A 29 4.66 -4.74 0.66
N ILE A 30 4.78 -4.76 -0.67
CA ILE A 30 5.75 -3.93 -1.39
C ILE A 30 5.40 -2.44 -1.26
N LEU A 31 4.12 -2.08 -1.40
CA LEU A 31 3.68 -0.69 -1.34
C LEU A 31 3.73 -0.12 0.08
N GLU A 32 3.21 -0.87 1.06
CA GLU A 32 3.03 -0.39 2.44
C GLU A 32 4.18 -0.78 3.39
N GLU A 33 5.05 -1.70 2.97
CA GLU A 33 6.16 -2.28 3.76
C GLU A 33 5.72 -3.00 5.05
N SER A 34 4.46 -2.89 5.45
CA SER A 34 3.87 -3.52 6.64
C SER A 34 2.37 -3.71 6.43
N ILE A 35 1.88 -4.94 6.58
CA ILE A 35 0.45 -5.25 6.46
C ILE A 35 -0.03 -6.10 7.63
N THR A 36 -1.28 -5.91 8.05
CA THR A 36 -1.94 -6.74 9.06
C THR A 36 -2.89 -7.70 8.37
N THR A 37 -2.74 -9.00 8.63
CA THR A 37 -3.61 -10.03 8.05
C THR A 37 -3.67 -11.26 8.96
N THR A 38 -4.50 -12.26 8.61
CA THR A 38 -4.55 -13.49 9.40
C THR A 38 -3.24 -14.27 9.30
N THR A 39 -2.81 -14.90 10.38
CA THR A 39 -1.55 -15.65 10.48
C THR A 39 -1.34 -16.67 9.36
N PRO A 40 -2.34 -17.49 8.93
CA PRO A 40 -2.16 -18.40 7.81
C PRO A 40 -1.85 -17.71 6.49
N LYS A 41 -2.51 -16.58 6.19
CA LYS A 41 -2.25 -15.78 4.98
C LYS A 41 -0.85 -15.16 5.04
N ALA A 42 -0.48 -14.55 6.17
CA ALA A 42 0.84 -13.96 6.37
C ALA A 42 1.97 -14.97 6.15
N LYS A 43 1.86 -16.20 6.69
CA LYS A 43 2.87 -17.26 6.51
C LYS A 43 3.07 -17.66 5.05
N GLU A 44 1.99 -17.76 4.26
CA GLU A 44 2.10 -18.08 2.84
C GLU A 44 2.64 -16.90 2.02
N THR A 45 2.19 -15.68 2.33
CA THR A 45 2.67 -14.47 1.68
C THR A 45 4.17 -14.24 1.93
N LYS A 46 4.64 -14.47 3.15
CA LYS A 46 6.06 -14.37 3.53
C LYS A 46 6.96 -15.12 2.55
N ARG A 47 6.63 -16.37 2.24
CA ARG A 47 7.42 -17.21 1.31
C ARG A 47 7.54 -16.61 -0.10
N LEU A 48 6.45 -15.98 -0.58
CA LEU A 48 6.44 -15.34 -1.90
C LEU A 48 7.23 -14.04 -1.90
N VAL A 49 7.04 -13.19 -0.88
CA VAL A 49 7.77 -11.93 -0.71
C VAL A 49 9.28 -12.18 -0.64
N GLU A 50 9.73 -13.14 0.16
CA GLU A 50 11.13 -13.53 0.28
C GLU A 50 11.72 -13.90 -1.10
N ARG A 51 11.01 -14.71 -1.87
CA ARG A 51 11.43 -15.12 -3.23
C ARG A 51 11.50 -13.94 -4.19
N ILE A 52 10.53 -13.02 -4.11
CA ILE A 52 10.46 -11.84 -4.98
C ILE A 52 11.60 -10.86 -4.66
N ILE A 53 11.88 -10.60 -3.37
CA ILE A 53 12.99 -9.73 -2.97
C ILE A 53 14.33 -10.34 -3.39
N THR A 54 14.52 -11.65 -3.26
CA THR A 54 15.72 -12.32 -3.75
C THR A 54 15.94 -12.05 -5.25
N LYS A 55 14.88 -12.13 -6.06
CA LYS A 55 14.96 -11.81 -7.49
C LYS A 55 15.16 -10.31 -7.75
N ALA A 56 14.57 -9.45 -6.96
CA ALA A 56 14.74 -8.02 -7.10
C ALA A 56 16.19 -7.56 -6.86
N ARG A 57 16.93 -8.22 -5.98
CA ARG A 57 18.36 -7.94 -5.72
C ARG A 57 19.25 -8.17 -6.95
N GLU A 58 18.92 -9.14 -7.78
CA GLU A 58 19.67 -9.46 -9.01
C GLU A 58 19.55 -8.34 -10.05
N ASN A 59 18.43 -7.59 -10.05
CA ASN A 59 18.09 -6.48 -10.93
C ASN A 59 18.36 -6.71 -12.43
N THR A 60 18.28 -7.95 -12.88
CA THR A 60 18.43 -8.32 -14.30
C THR A 60 17.08 -8.20 -15.03
N LEU A 61 17.12 -8.07 -16.36
CA LEU A 61 15.89 -8.07 -17.17
C LEU A 61 15.10 -9.37 -16.98
N SER A 62 15.79 -10.49 -16.87
CA SER A 62 15.20 -11.80 -16.57
C SER A 62 14.47 -11.80 -15.23
N ALA A 63 15.11 -11.30 -14.16
CA ALA A 63 14.50 -11.17 -12.84
C ALA A 63 13.25 -10.26 -12.87
N ARG A 64 13.31 -9.11 -13.56
CA ARG A 64 12.16 -8.21 -13.73
C ARG A 64 10.98 -8.91 -14.41
N ARG A 65 11.22 -9.69 -15.48
CA ARG A 65 10.16 -10.47 -16.16
C ARG A 65 9.53 -11.52 -15.25
N VAL A 66 10.32 -12.20 -14.42
CA VAL A 66 9.82 -13.19 -13.46
C VAL A 66 8.94 -12.54 -12.39
N VAL A 67 9.40 -11.43 -11.81
CA VAL A 67 8.64 -10.68 -10.79
C VAL A 67 7.34 -10.11 -11.35
N HIS A 68 7.36 -9.59 -12.58
CA HIS A 68 6.18 -9.03 -13.25
C HIS A 68 5.02 -10.03 -13.39
N ARG A 69 5.30 -11.33 -13.45
CA ARG A 69 4.23 -12.36 -13.47
C ARG A 69 3.38 -12.38 -12.20
N THR A 70 3.95 -11.96 -11.08
CA THR A 70 3.27 -11.91 -9.77
C THR A 70 2.84 -10.49 -9.43
N VAL A 71 3.76 -9.52 -9.57
CA VAL A 71 3.49 -8.11 -9.30
C VAL A 71 3.31 -7.40 -10.63
N ARG A 72 2.05 -7.19 -11.04
CA ARG A 72 1.72 -6.57 -12.34
C ARG A 72 1.65 -5.05 -12.27
N ASP A 73 1.60 -4.49 -11.08
CA ASP A 73 1.51 -3.07 -10.83
C ASP A 73 2.88 -2.40 -11.04
N GLN A 74 2.90 -1.39 -11.90
CA GLN A 74 4.13 -0.69 -12.27
C GLN A 74 4.71 0.12 -11.10
N ALA A 75 3.86 0.74 -10.28
CA ALA A 75 4.31 1.48 -9.10
C ALA A 75 4.99 0.55 -8.07
N ALA A 76 4.39 -0.62 -7.82
CA ALA A 76 5.00 -1.62 -6.94
C ALA A 76 6.31 -2.18 -7.51
N LEU A 77 6.41 -2.39 -8.83
CA LEU A 77 7.65 -2.81 -9.48
C LEU A 77 8.75 -1.77 -9.36
N ALA A 78 8.45 -0.49 -9.63
CA ALA A 78 9.40 0.59 -9.46
C ALA A 78 9.94 0.63 -8.02
N LYS A 79 9.04 0.69 -7.02
CA LYS A 79 9.43 0.67 -5.60
C LYS A 79 10.27 -0.56 -5.23
N LEU A 80 9.92 -1.73 -5.76
CA LEU A 80 10.65 -2.97 -5.47
C LEU A 80 12.08 -2.94 -5.99
N PHE A 81 12.31 -2.52 -7.24
CA PHE A 81 13.64 -2.55 -7.87
C PHE A 81 14.49 -1.32 -7.55
N GLU A 82 13.90 -0.16 -7.34
CA GLU A 82 14.61 1.08 -7.07
C GLU A 82 14.90 1.31 -5.59
N THR A 83 13.97 0.88 -4.71
CA THR A 83 14.07 1.15 -3.28
C THR A 83 14.36 -0.11 -2.47
N ILE A 84 13.53 -1.15 -2.59
CA ILE A 84 13.60 -2.33 -1.73
C ILE A 84 14.78 -3.23 -2.13
N GLY A 85 14.99 -3.49 -3.41
CA GLY A 85 16.07 -4.34 -3.91
C GLY A 85 17.46 -3.91 -3.43
N PRO A 86 17.86 -2.66 -3.65
CA PRO A 86 19.14 -2.12 -3.16
C PRO A 86 19.28 -2.17 -1.64
N ARG A 87 18.21 -1.90 -0.89
CA ARG A 87 18.18 -1.91 0.59
C ARG A 87 18.56 -3.27 1.17
N PHE A 88 18.19 -4.35 0.48
CA PHE A 88 18.48 -5.73 0.90
C PHE A 88 19.66 -6.38 0.18
N LYS A 89 20.48 -5.64 -0.57
CA LYS A 89 21.55 -6.18 -1.41
C LYS A 89 22.55 -7.03 -0.61
N GLU A 90 22.92 -6.60 0.57
CA GLU A 90 23.90 -7.26 1.44
C GLU A 90 23.31 -8.41 2.26
N ARG A 91 21.99 -8.47 2.40
CA ARG A 91 21.33 -9.46 3.25
C ARG A 91 21.03 -10.73 2.46
N PRO A 92 21.52 -11.92 2.87
CA PRO A 92 21.34 -13.16 2.11
C PRO A 92 19.92 -13.73 2.18
N GLY A 93 19.08 -13.29 3.14
CA GLY A 93 17.70 -13.76 3.33
C GLY A 93 17.05 -13.19 4.59
N GLY A 94 15.82 -13.63 4.90
CA GLY A 94 15.08 -13.14 6.05
C GLY A 94 14.72 -11.66 5.93
N TYR A 95 14.19 -11.26 4.77
CA TYR A 95 13.83 -9.87 4.49
C TYR A 95 12.58 -9.42 5.21
N THR A 96 11.75 -10.37 5.65
CA THR A 96 10.47 -10.10 6.28
C THR A 96 10.39 -10.67 7.69
N ARG A 97 9.70 -9.94 8.56
CA ARG A 97 9.38 -10.34 9.92
C ARG A 97 7.88 -10.53 10.06
N LEU A 98 7.48 -11.54 10.82
CA LEU A 98 6.08 -11.82 11.14
C LEU A 98 5.91 -11.66 12.65
N VAL A 99 5.08 -10.71 13.04
CA VAL A 99 4.75 -10.41 14.43
C VAL A 99 3.31 -10.85 14.70
N HIS A 100 3.10 -11.69 15.70
CA HIS A 100 1.75 -12.08 16.13
C HIS A 100 1.10 -10.95 16.90
N THR A 101 -0.17 -10.69 16.59
CA THR A 101 -0.99 -9.65 17.23
C THR A 101 -2.18 -10.31 17.93
N SER A 102 -2.98 -9.53 18.64
CA SER A 102 -4.25 -9.98 19.22
C SER A 102 -5.18 -10.57 18.16
N ASN A 103 -6.05 -11.46 18.60
CA ASN A 103 -7.04 -12.05 17.71
C ASN A 103 -8.08 -11.01 17.28
N ARG A 104 -8.66 -11.22 16.10
CA ARG A 104 -9.68 -10.34 15.54
C ARG A 104 -10.99 -10.46 16.34
N VAL A 105 -11.56 -9.31 16.70
CA VAL A 105 -12.86 -9.25 17.36
C VAL A 105 -13.94 -9.82 16.43
N GLY A 106 -14.84 -10.63 16.98
CA GLY A 106 -15.94 -11.25 16.26
C GLY A 106 -15.71 -12.74 15.97
N ASP A 107 -14.64 -13.10 15.25
CA ASP A 107 -14.37 -14.51 14.87
C ASP A 107 -13.14 -15.12 15.55
N ASN A 108 -12.50 -14.38 16.46
CA ASN A 108 -11.31 -14.80 17.19
C ASN A 108 -10.17 -15.32 16.29
N ALA A 109 -10.11 -14.88 15.02
CA ALA A 109 -9.06 -15.30 14.10
C ALA A 109 -7.69 -14.77 14.53
N PRO A 110 -6.62 -15.60 14.55
CA PRO A 110 -5.29 -15.14 14.89
C PRO A 110 -4.76 -14.19 13.81
N MET A 111 -4.40 -12.96 14.21
CA MET A 111 -3.85 -11.94 13.34
C MET A 111 -2.34 -11.85 13.46
N SER A 112 -1.72 -11.37 12.41
CA SER A 112 -0.27 -11.12 12.39
C SER A 112 0.05 -9.93 11.47
N ILE A 113 1.08 -9.21 11.87
CA ILE A 113 1.70 -8.17 11.05
C ILE A 113 2.84 -8.81 10.27
N LEU A 114 2.82 -8.68 8.95
CA LEU A 114 3.92 -9.03 8.07
C LEU A 114 4.59 -7.74 7.62
N GLU A 115 5.87 -7.57 7.97
CA GLU A 115 6.62 -6.35 7.68
C GLU A 115 8.00 -6.64 7.11
N LEU A 116 8.56 -5.67 6.38
CA LEU A 116 9.95 -5.68 5.98
C LEU A 116 10.84 -5.37 7.18
N VAL A 117 11.95 -6.10 7.35
CA VAL A 117 12.88 -5.93 8.48
C VAL A 117 13.58 -4.56 8.41
N VAL A 118 13.95 -4.13 7.21
CA VAL A 118 14.49 -2.81 6.95
C VAL A 118 13.39 -2.00 6.27
N LYS A 119 12.80 -1.07 7.00
CA LYS A 119 11.79 -0.14 6.47
C LYS A 119 12.48 1.09 5.88
N GLY A 120 11.91 1.66 4.82
CA GLY A 120 12.23 3.01 4.41
C GLY A 120 11.66 4.00 5.42
N GLU A 121 12.22 5.19 5.49
CA GLU A 121 11.56 6.29 6.17
C GLU A 121 10.19 6.49 5.50
N LYS A 122 9.14 6.09 6.20
CA LYS A 122 7.81 6.57 5.86
C LYS A 122 7.87 8.07 6.12
N ALA A 123 7.65 8.87 5.09
CA ALA A 123 7.14 10.21 5.35
C ALA A 123 5.88 10.01 6.20
N GLU A 124 5.97 10.28 7.50
CA GLU A 124 4.82 10.29 8.38
C GLU A 124 3.82 11.25 7.74
N PRO A 125 2.55 10.86 7.54
CA PRO A 125 1.54 11.86 7.26
C PRO A 125 1.59 12.83 8.43
N ALA A 126 1.93 14.08 8.14
CA ALA A 126 1.93 15.16 9.11
C ALA A 126 0.61 15.11 9.89
N PRO A 127 0.63 15.19 11.22
CA PRO A 127 -0.59 15.14 11.99
C PRO A 127 -1.46 16.34 11.58
N GLU A 128 -2.54 16.08 10.87
CA GLU A 128 -3.64 17.02 10.73
C GLU A 128 -4.24 17.24 12.13
N LYS A 129 -3.61 18.13 12.89
CA LYS A 129 -4.15 18.66 14.12
C LYS A 129 -4.00 20.16 14.09
N LYS A 130 -5.17 20.82 14.15
CA LYS A 130 -5.41 22.23 14.46
C LYS A 130 -5.36 23.23 13.29
N ALA A 131 -6.41 23.21 12.49
CA ALA A 131 -6.88 24.39 11.78
C ALA A 131 -8.39 24.63 11.98
N GLU A 132 -8.94 24.27 13.15
CA GLU A 132 -10.33 24.53 13.51
C GLU A 132 -10.48 25.14 14.90
N GLU A 133 -9.61 26.09 15.26
CA GLU A 133 -9.82 26.87 16.49
C GLU A 133 -9.14 28.25 16.44
N LYS A 134 -9.37 28.97 15.34
CA LYS A 134 -9.10 30.42 15.28
C LYS A 134 -9.99 31.10 14.26
N LYS A 135 -11.29 30.92 14.39
CA LYS A 135 -12.28 31.79 13.69
C LYS A 135 -13.53 32.01 14.55
N ALA A 136 -13.31 32.35 15.79
CA ALA A 136 -14.36 32.85 16.68
C ALA A 136 -13.71 33.80 17.66
N GLU A 137 -13.30 34.97 17.20
CA GLU A 137 -13.20 36.20 18.03
C GLU A 137 -12.63 37.31 17.14
N ALA A 138 -13.51 38.01 16.50
CA ALA A 138 -13.43 39.46 16.21
C ALA A 138 -14.51 39.84 15.19
N ALA A 139 -15.64 40.19 15.67
CA ALA A 139 -16.50 41.25 15.15
C ALA A 139 -16.84 42.12 16.37
N PRO A 140 -17.23 43.43 16.28
CA PRO A 140 -17.76 44.16 15.14
C PRO A 140 -17.22 45.62 15.05
N ALA A 141 -17.55 46.33 14.01
CA ALA A 141 -17.98 47.70 13.91
C ALA A 141 -17.66 48.30 12.53
N GLU A 142 -18.64 48.78 11.99
CA GLU A 142 -19.20 50.02 11.45
C GLU A 142 -19.04 50.17 9.94
N ALA A 143 -20.14 50.08 9.30
CA ALA A 143 -21.03 51.15 8.83
C ALA A 143 -20.76 51.74 7.44
N GLU A 144 -21.80 51.61 6.62
CA GLU A 144 -22.29 52.56 5.61
C GLU A 144 -21.40 52.98 4.41
N LYS A 145 -21.80 52.60 3.26
CA LYS A 145 -22.43 53.45 2.22
C LYS A 145 -22.57 52.72 0.87
N LYS A 146 -23.82 52.50 0.50
CA LYS A 146 -24.26 52.44 -0.91
C LYS A 146 -24.33 53.92 -1.42
N PRO A 147 -24.51 54.28 -2.73
CA PRO A 147 -25.18 53.49 -3.76
C PRO A 147 -24.74 53.71 -5.25
N ALA A 148 -25.29 52.88 -6.08
CA ALA A 148 -26.01 53.16 -7.32
C ALA A 148 -25.35 53.39 -8.68
N LYS A 149 -25.97 52.72 -9.65
CA LYS A 149 -26.22 53.09 -11.06
C LYS A 149 -25.10 52.73 -12.06
N GLN A 150 -25.35 52.24 -13.19
CA GLN A 150 -26.46 52.00 -14.12
C GLN A 150 -25.86 51.16 -15.29
N LYS A 151 -26.53 50.11 -15.73
CA LYS A 151 -27.39 50.05 -16.94
C LYS A 151 -26.68 50.26 -18.30
N LYS A 152 -26.96 49.31 -19.13
CA LYS A 152 -27.23 49.29 -20.60
C LYS A 152 -26.10 48.59 -21.37
N ALA A 153 -26.33 47.56 -22.03
CA ALA A 153 -27.37 47.16 -23.01
C ALA A 153 -26.79 47.06 -24.41
N LYS A 154 -27.20 45.98 -25.04
CA LYS A 154 -27.37 45.78 -26.50
C LYS A 154 -26.10 45.41 -27.26
N LYS A 155 -26.13 44.33 -27.94
CA LYS A 155 -26.93 43.78 -29.04
C LYS A 155 -26.12 43.78 -30.34
N ALA A 156 -26.25 42.75 -30.98
CA ALA A 156 -26.29 42.53 -32.43
C ALA A 156 -24.96 42.09 -33.04
N GLU A 157 -25.04 41.01 -33.61
CA GLU A 157 -25.43 40.55 -34.95
C GLU A 157 -24.21 40.38 -35.84
N GLU A 158 -24.21 39.17 -36.27
CA GLU A 158 -24.19 38.79 -37.71
C GLU A 158 -22.87 38.98 -38.47
N LYS A 159 -22.22 37.93 -38.69
CA LYS A 159 -22.15 37.30 -40.01
C LYS A 159 -21.43 35.94 -39.91
#